data_cb5765dce76a13cb106a3613918b8610
#
_entry.id   cb5765dce76a13cb106a3613918b8610
#
_cell.length_a   1.000
_cell.length_b   1.000
_cell.length_c   1.000
_cell.angle_alpha   90.00
_cell.angle_beta   90.00
_cell.angle_gamma   90.00
#
_symmetry.space_group_name_H-M   'P 1'
#
loop_
_entity.id
_entity.type
_entity.pdbx_description
1 polymer ?
#
loop_
_entity_poly.entity_id
_entity_poly.type
_entity_poly.pdbx_seq_one_letter_code
_entity_poly.pdbx_strand_id
1 'polypeptide(L)'
;MSESQKQKPRTKYINPYLGGVLLGLVVIAANFVSGRGLGASGAAKSAIVATVNTVAPNHAENATFYKEYNAAHPEGPMKAWLVFQMLGVVAGAFVSGAIFNRLKLKVEHSPKITTRRRIIFAVLGGILFGFGSQLGRGCTSGSALSGMAVLSYGGFISMAFIFGTAFALAYFFRKNWI
;
A
#
# COMPACT_ATOMS: atom_id res chain seq x y z
N MET A 1 -3.17 -36.35 -33.82
CA MET A 1 -1.93 -35.71 -33.38
C MET A 1 -2.27 -34.93 -32.14
N SER A 2 -1.86 -35.44 -30.98
CA SER A 2 -2.18 -34.91 -29.68
C SER A 2 -1.26 -33.71 -29.38
N GLU A 3 -1.80 -32.50 -29.33
CA GLU A 3 -1.06 -31.33 -28.79
C GLU A 3 -0.82 -31.51 -27.31
N SER A 4 0.42 -31.84 -26.99
CA SER A 4 0.93 -31.86 -25.63
C SER A 4 0.68 -30.49 -24.96
N GLN A 5 -0.31 -30.43 -24.11
CA GLN A 5 -0.54 -29.27 -23.23
C GLN A 5 0.70 -29.11 -22.34
N LYS A 6 1.58 -28.17 -22.71
CA LYS A 6 2.69 -27.73 -21.86
C LYS A 6 2.11 -27.25 -20.54
N GLN A 7 2.17 -28.11 -19.54
CA GLN A 7 1.80 -27.76 -18.15
C GLN A 7 2.66 -26.56 -17.72
N LYS A 8 2.01 -25.38 -17.59
CA LYS A 8 2.64 -24.21 -17.00
C LYS A 8 3.18 -24.58 -15.61
N PRO A 9 4.43 -24.25 -15.29
CA PRO A 9 5.00 -24.54 -13.98
C PRO A 9 4.10 -23.90 -12.91
N ARG A 10 3.58 -24.71 -12.00
CA ARG A 10 2.80 -24.24 -10.83
C ARG A 10 3.71 -23.34 -10.02
N THR A 11 3.41 -22.04 -9.98
CA THR A 11 4.08 -21.11 -9.07
C THR A 11 3.82 -21.54 -7.65
N LYS A 12 4.85 -21.98 -6.93
CA LYS A 12 4.73 -22.35 -5.52
C LYS A 12 4.50 -21.08 -4.71
N TYR A 13 3.35 -20.97 -4.06
CA TYR A 13 3.07 -19.92 -3.09
C TYR A 13 3.50 -20.39 -1.70
N ILE A 14 4.04 -19.46 -0.91
CA ILE A 14 4.29 -19.70 0.53
C ILE A 14 2.95 -19.86 1.23
N ASN A 15 2.90 -20.70 2.26
CA ASN A 15 1.72 -20.86 3.08
C ASN A 15 1.28 -19.49 3.64
N PRO A 16 0.01 -19.08 3.44
CA PRO A 16 -0.49 -17.77 3.89
C PRO A 16 -0.30 -17.51 5.40
N TYR A 17 -0.43 -18.55 6.21
CA TYR A 17 -0.24 -18.45 7.66
C TYR A 17 1.22 -18.13 8.01
N LEU A 18 2.17 -18.81 7.37
CA LEU A 18 3.60 -18.50 7.54
C LEU A 18 3.92 -17.10 7.06
N GLY A 19 3.35 -16.67 5.93
CA GLY A 19 3.48 -15.30 5.42
C GLY A 19 2.96 -14.26 6.41
N GLY A 20 1.82 -14.53 7.06
CA GLY A 20 1.24 -13.68 8.09
C GLY A 20 2.12 -13.56 9.33
N VAL A 21 2.66 -14.67 9.83
CA VAL A 21 3.59 -14.68 10.97
C VAL A 21 4.86 -13.89 10.65
N LEU A 22 5.47 -14.12 9.48
CA LEU A 22 6.66 -13.39 9.05
C LEU A 22 6.40 -11.88 8.93
N LEU A 23 5.25 -11.50 8.37
CA LEU A 23 4.85 -10.09 8.30
C LEU A 23 4.71 -9.48 9.70
N GLY A 24 4.06 -10.17 10.63
CA GLY A 24 3.93 -9.72 12.02
C GLY A 24 5.28 -9.51 12.70
N LEU A 25 6.21 -10.46 12.53
CA LEU A 25 7.58 -10.33 13.04
C LEU A 25 8.33 -9.14 12.46
N VAL A 26 8.20 -8.89 11.14
CA VAL A 26 8.81 -7.72 10.47
C VAL A 26 8.24 -6.42 11.02
N VAL A 27 6.91 -6.34 11.25
CA VAL A 27 6.28 -5.14 11.83
C VAL A 27 6.78 -4.86 13.25
N ILE A 28 6.86 -5.89 14.09
CA ILE A 28 7.39 -5.78 15.45
C ILE A 28 8.86 -5.35 15.42
N ALA A 29 9.68 -6.01 14.59
CA ALA A 29 11.09 -5.67 14.44
C ALA A 29 11.29 -4.24 13.93
N ALA A 30 10.49 -3.78 12.97
CA ALA A 30 10.55 -2.41 12.48
C ALA A 30 10.24 -1.40 13.59
N ASN A 31 9.20 -1.63 14.39
CA ASN A 31 8.88 -0.78 15.53
C ASN A 31 9.99 -0.80 16.59
N PHE A 32 10.55 -1.97 16.89
CA PHE A 32 11.59 -2.11 17.92
C PHE A 32 12.91 -1.44 17.50
N VAL A 33 13.34 -1.62 16.25
CA VAL A 33 14.64 -1.11 15.77
C VAL A 33 14.58 0.36 15.40
N SER A 34 13.50 0.80 14.71
CA SER A 34 13.39 2.17 14.21
C SER A 34 12.58 3.10 15.10
N GLY A 35 11.86 2.56 16.08
CA GLY A 35 10.88 3.32 16.87
C GLY A 35 9.72 3.87 16.06
N ARG A 36 9.57 3.44 14.81
CA ARG A 36 8.58 3.95 13.86
C ARG A 36 7.81 2.82 13.20
N GLY A 37 6.52 3.06 12.98
CA GLY A 37 5.65 2.11 12.28
C GLY A 37 5.88 2.08 10.76
N LEU A 38 5.18 1.16 10.11
CA LEU A 38 5.13 1.04 8.66
C LEU A 38 4.05 1.97 8.08
N GLY A 39 4.24 2.48 6.86
CA GLY A 39 3.20 3.31 6.24
C GLY A 39 3.53 3.78 4.82
N ALA A 40 2.91 3.17 3.81
CA ALA A 40 3.11 3.56 2.41
C ALA A 40 2.54 4.95 2.08
N SER A 41 1.42 5.34 2.71
CA SER A 41 0.78 6.65 2.50
C SER A 41 1.68 7.82 2.93
N GLY A 42 2.53 7.62 3.95
CA GLY A 42 3.50 8.63 4.36
C GLY A 42 4.58 8.87 3.31
N ALA A 43 5.09 7.81 2.66
CA ALA A 43 6.03 7.95 1.55
C ALA A 43 5.43 8.69 0.36
N ALA A 44 4.18 8.37 -0.02
CA ALA A 44 3.46 9.07 -1.07
C ALA A 44 3.28 10.57 -0.72
N LYS A 45 2.92 10.87 0.54
CA LYS A 45 2.83 12.25 1.04
C LYS A 45 4.16 12.99 0.91
N SER A 46 5.27 12.38 1.34
CA SER A 46 6.61 12.96 1.21
C SER A 46 6.96 13.28 -0.24
N ALA A 47 6.66 12.36 -1.18
CA ALA A 47 6.90 12.57 -2.59
C ALA A 47 6.07 13.74 -3.16
N ILE A 48 4.79 13.84 -2.79
CA ILE A 48 3.91 14.94 -3.20
C ILE A 48 4.44 16.27 -2.65
N VAL A 49 4.79 16.34 -1.36
CA VAL A 49 5.32 17.56 -0.75
C VAL A 49 6.63 17.97 -1.43
N ALA A 50 7.54 17.03 -1.70
CA ALA A 50 8.78 17.33 -2.42
C ALA A 50 8.49 17.87 -3.83
N THR A 51 7.53 17.29 -4.55
CA THR A 51 7.12 17.76 -5.87
C THR A 51 6.53 19.18 -5.82
N VAL A 52 5.65 19.45 -4.85
CA VAL A 52 5.04 20.78 -4.70
C VAL A 52 6.10 21.82 -4.30
N ASN A 53 7.05 21.48 -3.43
CA ASN A 53 8.15 22.37 -3.07
C ASN A 53 9.02 22.77 -4.28
N THR A 54 9.15 21.87 -5.27
CA THR A 54 9.95 22.16 -6.49
C THR A 54 9.17 22.87 -7.57
N VAL A 55 7.88 22.52 -7.76
CA VAL A 55 7.05 23.05 -8.86
C VAL A 55 6.34 24.35 -8.48
N ALA A 56 5.94 24.50 -7.22
CA ALA A 56 5.16 25.64 -6.73
C ALA A 56 5.65 26.10 -5.34
N PRO A 57 6.88 26.63 -5.21
CA PRO A 57 7.46 27.02 -3.92
C PRO A 57 6.62 28.03 -3.17
N ASN A 58 6.10 29.06 -3.86
CA ASN A 58 5.22 30.08 -3.25
C ASN A 58 3.96 29.49 -2.61
N HIS A 59 3.39 28.45 -3.20
CA HIS A 59 2.25 27.74 -2.62
C HIS A 59 2.66 26.95 -1.38
N ALA A 60 3.80 26.29 -1.45
CA ALA A 60 4.33 25.51 -0.33
C ALA A 60 4.65 26.40 0.88
N GLU A 61 5.11 27.62 0.67
CA GLU A 61 5.40 28.59 1.73
C GLU A 61 4.14 29.24 2.33
N ASN A 62 3.06 29.35 1.59
CA ASN A 62 1.84 30.00 2.06
C ASN A 62 0.82 29.06 2.70
N ALA A 63 0.80 27.78 2.34
CA ALA A 63 -0.14 26.81 2.87
C ALA A 63 0.37 26.18 4.18
N THR A 64 -0.43 26.28 5.24
CA THR A 64 -0.14 25.80 6.60
C THR A 64 0.32 24.34 6.63
N PHE A 65 -0.33 23.48 5.85
CA PHE A 65 0.02 22.06 5.78
C PHE A 65 1.47 21.81 5.35
N TYR A 66 1.94 22.48 4.29
CA TYR A 66 3.29 22.30 3.77
C TYR A 66 4.33 22.91 4.71
N LYS A 67 4.02 24.05 5.33
CA LYS A 67 4.88 24.66 6.38
C LYS A 67 5.12 23.71 7.54
N GLU A 68 4.05 23.19 8.11
CA GLU A 68 4.13 22.25 9.24
C GLU A 68 4.87 20.96 8.85
N TYR A 69 4.60 20.45 7.64
CA TYR A 69 5.27 19.26 7.16
C TYR A 69 6.77 19.46 6.95
N ASN A 70 7.18 20.57 6.35
CA ASN A 70 8.58 20.92 6.13
C ASN A 70 9.29 21.19 7.45
N ALA A 71 8.65 21.87 8.41
CA ALA A 71 9.18 22.07 9.76
C ALA A 71 9.41 20.74 10.51
N ALA A 72 8.53 19.75 10.32
CA ALA A 72 8.70 18.43 10.90
C ALA A 72 9.80 17.59 10.22
N HIS A 73 10.26 17.99 9.02
CA HIS A 73 11.27 17.27 8.23
C HIS A 73 12.37 18.24 7.74
N PRO A 74 13.20 18.80 8.66
CA PRO A 74 14.21 19.80 8.33
C PRO A 74 15.27 19.30 7.34
N GLU A 75 15.52 18.00 7.31
CA GLU A 75 16.44 17.38 6.35
C GLU A 75 15.84 17.17 4.94
N GLY A 76 14.57 17.51 4.77
CA GLY A 76 13.81 17.38 3.53
C GLY A 76 12.81 16.21 3.52
N PRO A 77 11.68 16.38 2.80
CA PRO A 77 10.59 15.40 2.76
C PRO A 77 11.02 14.01 2.30
N MET A 78 11.96 13.92 1.37
CA MET A 78 12.44 12.66 0.79
C MET A 78 13.37 11.85 1.71
N LYS A 79 13.91 12.46 2.77
CA LYS A 79 14.73 11.76 3.77
C LYS A 79 13.89 11.15 4.90
N ALA A 80 12.57 11.22 4.80
CA ALA A 80 11.69 10.59 5.78
C ALA A 80 11.83 9.07 5.78
N TRP A 81 11.84 8.45 6.97
CA TRP A 81 11.90 6.99 7.16
C TRP A 81 10.98 6.20 6.23
N LEU A 82 9.75 6.67 6.07
CA LEU A 82 8.73 6.00 5.25
C LEU A 82 9.11 5.93 3.77
N VAL A 83 9.93 6.85 3.26
CA VAL A 83 10.43 6.81 1.87
C VAL A 83 11.43 5.67 1.71
N PHE A 84 12.39 5.52 2.62
CA PHE A 84 13.35 4.43 2.59
C PHE A 84 12.65 3.07 2.77
N GLN A 85 11.67 3.00 3.65
CA GLN A 85 10.85 1.82 3.82
C GLN A 85 10.12 1.44 2.53
N MET A 86 9.51 2.40 1.84
CA MET A 86 8.80 2.15 0.59
C MET A 86 9.73 1.66 -0.52
N LEU A 87 10.94 2.23 -0.62
CA LEU A 87 11.98 1.75 -1.53
C LEU A 87 12.36 0.30 -1.23
N GLY A 88 12.53 -0.04 0.05
CA GLY A 88 12.78 -1.41 0.50
C GLY A 88 11.67 -2.38 0.11
N VAL A 89 10.41 -1.99 0.28
CA VAL A 89 9.24 -2.81 -0.12
C VAL A 89 9.22 -3.04 -1.63
N VAL A 90 9.45 -2.00 -2.43
CA VAL A 90 9.50 -2.11 -3.90
C VAL A 90 10.64 -3.02 -4.36
N ALA A 91 11.84 -2.83 -3.80
CA ALA A 91 12.99 -3.67 -4.09
C ALA A 91 12.73 -5.14 -3.69
N GLY A 92 12.21 -5.39 -2.50
CA GLY A 92 11.84 -6.73 -2.04
C GLY A 92 10.77 -7.39 -2.90
N ALA A 93 9.75 -6.64 -3.31
CA ALA A 93 8.72 -7.13 -4.22
C ALA A 93 9.28 -7.50 -5.60
N PHE A 94 10.19 -6.67 -6.13
CA PHE A 94 10.88 -6.93 -7.40
C PHE A 94 11.73 -8.21 -7.31
N VAL A 95 12.57 -8.33 -6.28
CA VAL A 95 13.42 -9.52 -6.06
C VAL A 95 12.55 -10.78 -5.91
N SER A 96 11.50 -10.72 -5.08
CA SER A 96 10.56 -11.83 -4.93
C SER A 96 9.88 -12.19 -6.26
N GLY A 97 9.44 -11.18 -7.01
CA GLY A 97 8.83 -11.38 -8.33
C GLY A 97 9.77 -12.02 -9.35
N ALA A 98 11.07 -11.64 -9.31
CA ALA A 98 12.10 -12.21 -10.19
C ALA A 98 12.40 -13.68 -9.83
N ILE A 99 12.63 -13.97 -8.54
CA ILE A 99 12.94 -15.33 -8.07
C ILE A 99 11.82 -16.32 -8.40
N PHE A 100 10.56 -15.89 -8.22
CA PHE A 100 9.40 -16.74 -8.46
C PHE A 100 8.81 -16.64 -9.88
N ASN A 101 9.51 -15.98 -10.82
CA ASN A 101 9.07 -15.80 -12.22
C ASN A 101 7.64 -15.21 -12.33
N ARG A 102 7.31 -14.24 -11.50
CA ARG A 102 5.99 -13.60 -11.44
C ARG A 102 5.95 -12.20 -12.07
N LEU A 103 7.06 -11.68 -12.52
CA LEU A 103 7.13 -10.38 -13.19
C LEU A 103 6.49 -10.47 -14.57
N LYS A 104 5.23 -10.08 -14.67
CA LYS A 104 4.47 -10.01 -15.93
C LYS A 104 3.68 -8.71 -15.96
N LEU A 105 3.89 -7.93 -17.00
CA LEU A 105 3.07 -6.76 -17.31
C LEU A 105 1.78 -7.20 -18.01
N LYS A 106 0.82 -7.66 -17.23
CA LYS A 106 -0.50 -8.08 -17.72
C LYS A 106 -1.59 -7.57 -16.80
N VAL A 107 -2.62 -6.97 -17.39
CA VAL A 107 -3.84 -6.62 -16.64
C VAL A 107 -4.67 -7.89 -16.47
N GLU A 108 -4.73 -8.41 -15.26
CA GLU A 108 -5.56 -9.56 -14.92
C GLU A 108 -6.99 -9.08 -14.62
N HIS A 109 -7.96 -9.63 -15.32
CA HIS A 109 -9.37 -9.37 -15.12
C HIS A 109 -10.20 -10.63 -15.32
N SER A 110 -11.38 -10.69 -14.73
CA SER A 110 -12.37 -11.74 -14.98
C SER A 110 -12.82 -11.70 -16.45
N PRO A 111 -13.16 -12.85 -17.07
CA PRO A 111 -13.71 -12.90 -18.42
C PRO A 111 -14.94 -12.01 -18.64
N LYS A 112 -15.70 -11.72 -17.58
CA LYS A 112 -16.91 -10.90 -17.61
C LYS A 112 -16.68 -9.39 -17.68
N ILE A 113 -15.44 -8.92 -17.49
CA ILE A 113 -15.10 -7.49 -17.43
C ILE A 113 -14.05 -7.14 -18.46
N THR A 114 -14.25 -6.03 -19.17
CA THR A 114 -13.25 -5.49 -20.09
C THR A 114 -12.09 -4.84 -19.33
N THR A 115 -10.89 -4.88 -19.93
CA THR A 115 -9.68 -4.23 -19.38
C THR A 115 -9.92 -2.75 -19.06
N ARG A 116 -10.64 -2.03 -19.93
CA ARG A 116 -10.97 -0.61 -19.71
C ARG A 116 -11.81 -0.40 -18.45
N ARG A 117 -12.86 -1.20 -18.26
CA ARG A 117 -13.70 -1.11 -17.06
C ARG A 117 -12.91 -1.43 -15.79
N ARG A 118 -12.00 -2.42 -15.85
CA ARG A 118 -11.09 -2.77 -14.77
C ARG A 118 -10.21 -1.60 -14.34
N ILE A 119 -9.61 -0.91 -15.31
CA ILE A 119 -8.74 0.25 -15.04
C ILE A 119 -9.55 1.41 -14.44
N ILE A 120 -10.73 1.71 -14.96
CA ILE A 120 -11.58 2.79 -14.43
C ILE A 120 -11.94 2.52 -12.97
N PHE A 121 -12.40 1.30 -12.64
CA PHE A 121 -12.70 0.95 -11.24
C PHE A 121 -11.46 0.97 -10.34
N ALA A 122 -10.29 0.59 -10.84
CA ALA A 122 -9.04 0.67 -10.10
C ALA A 122 -8.65 2.12 -9.79
N VAL A 123 -8.79 3.03 -10.75
CA VAL A 123 -8.51 4.47 -10.55
C VAL A 123 -9.50 5.08 -9.55
N LEU A 124 -10.81 4.84 -9.71
CA LEU A 124 -11.82 5.34 -8.77
C LEU A 124 -11.60 4.80 -7.36
N GLY A 125 -11.32 3.50 -7.23
CA GLY A 125 -10.99 2.90 -5.94
C GLY A 125 -9.72 3.48 -5.33
N GLY A 126 -8.71 3.76 -6.14
CA GLY A 126 -7.46 4.40 -5.70
C GLY A 126 -7.68 5.83 -5.20
N ILE A 127 -8.52 6.62 -5.87
CA ILE A 127 -8.90 7.99 -5.44
C ILE A 127 -9.62 7.94 -4.09
N LEU A 128 -10.63 7.08 -3.95
CA LEU A 128 -11.37 6.91 -2.68
C LEU A 128 -10.46 6.42 -1.56
N PHE A 129 -9.57 5.47 -1.84
CA PHE A 129 -8.60 4.98 -0.88
C PHE A 129 -7.61 6.07 -0.44
N GLY A 130 -7.11 6.86 -1.39
CA GLY A 130 -6.20 7.98 -1.11
C GLY A 130 -6.84 9.02 -0.21
N PHE A 131 -8.08 9.41 -0.51
CA PHE A 131 -8.85 10.34 0.31
C PHE A 131 -9.13 9.78 1.70
N GLY A 132 -9.61 8.53 1.78
CA GLY A 132 -9.88 7.85 3.06
C GLY A 132 -8.63 7.70 3.91
N SER A 133 -7.46 7.43 3.31
CA SER A 133 -6.20 7.28 4.05
C SER A 133 -5.73 8.59 4.69
N GLN A 134 -6.05 9.75 4.12
CA GLN A 134 -5.74 11.05 4.71
C GLN A 134 -6.69 11.36 5.89
N LEU A 135 -7.98 11.07 5.76
CA LEU A 135 -8.94 11.22 6.86
C LEU A 135 -8.62 10.29 8.03
N GLY A 136 -8.25 9.05 7.76
CA GLY A 136 -7.89 8.03 8.75
C GLY A 136 -6.47 8.16 9.32
N ARG A 137 -5.73 9.23 8.99
CA ARG A 137 -4.34 9.47 9.40
C ARG A 137 -3.37 8.33 9.04
N GLY A 138 -3.70 7.55 8.05
CA GLY A 138 -2.85 6.47 7.57
C GLY A 138 -3.59 5.46 6.70
N CYS A 139 -2.84 4.70 5.91
CA CYS A 139 -3.37 3.56 5.18
C CYS A 139 -3.47 2.31 6.08
N THR A 140 -3.88 1.17 5.54
CA THR A 140 -4.00 -0.08 6.29
C THR A 140 -2.70 -0.47 7.01
N SER A 141 -1.53 -0.26 6.39
CA SER A 141 -0.24 -0.56 7.03
C SER A 141 0.14 0.46 8.11
N GLY A 142 -0.19 1.73 7.95
CA GLY A 142 0.16 2.78 8.90
C GLY A 142 -0.82 2.86 10.08
N SER A 143 -2.10 2.99 9.81
CA SER A 143 -3.11 3.17 10.85
C SER A 143 -3.50 1.85 11.53
N ALA A 144 -3.81 0.81 10.74
CA ALA A 144 -4.27 -0.45 11.32
C ALA A 144 -3.09 -1.33 11.78
N LEU A 145 -2.21 -1.74 10.87
CA LEU A 145 -1.16 -2.73 11.20
C LEU A 145 -0.15 -2.18 12.22
N SER A 146 0.39 -0.98 12.01
CA SER A 146 1.32 -0.36 12.95
C SER A 146 0.64 0.06 14.25
N GLY A 147 -0.63 0.51 14.19
CA GLY A 147 -1.42 0.80 15.37
C GLY A 147 -1.67 -0.43 16.24
N MET A 148 -1.97 -1.59 15.63
CA MET A 148 -2.12 -2.85 16.36
C MET A 148 -0.80 -3.36 16.94
N ALA A 149 0.33 -3.16 16.24
CA ALA A 149 1.65 -3.58 16.72
C ALA A 149 2.04 -2.89 18.05
N VAL A 150 1.56 -1.67 18.27
CA VAL A 150 1.74 -0.92 19.52
C VAL A 150 0.50 -1.00 20.44
N LEU A 151 -0.41 -1.95 20.20
CA LEU A 151 -1.64 -2.17 20.95
C LEU A 151 -2.54 -0.93 21.09
N SER A 152 -2.51 -0.04 20.08
CA SER A 152 -3.37 1.14 20.06
C SER A 152 -4.83 0.76 19.79
N TYR A 153 -5.74 1.24 20.61
CA TYR A 153 -7.19 1.05 20.43
C TYR A 153 -7.66 1.55 19.03
N GLY A 154 -7.13 2.69 18.58
CA GLY A 154 -7.40 3.23 17.25
C GLY A 154 -6.98 2.28 16.11
N GLY A 155 -5.90 1.52 16.28
CA GLY A 155 -5.44 0.51 15.32
C GLY A 155 -6.45 -0.62 15.14
N PHE A 156 -7.00 -1.15 16.23
CA PHE A 156 -8.02 -2.20 16.18
C PHE A 156 -9.33 -1.72 15.56
N ILE A 157 -9.78 -0.52 15.89
CA ILE A 157 -10.96 0.09 15.28
C ILE A 157 -10.74 0.30 13.79
N SER A 158 -9.62 0.88 13.38
CA SER A 158 -9.29 1.09 11.97
C SER A 158 -9.30 -0.22 11.20
N MET A 159 -8.72 -1.28 11.76
CA MET A 159 -8.72 -2.62 11.17
C MET A 159 -10.15 -3.14 10.97
N ALA A 160 -10.98 -3.06 12.01
CA ALA A 160 -12.36 -3.52 11.96
C ALA A 160 -13.18 -2.79 10.88
N PHE A 161 -13.05 -1.46 10.80
CA PHE A 161 -13.78 -0.68 9.79
C PHE A 161 -13.25 -0.89 8.37
N ILE A 162 -11.93 -0.97 8.16
CA ILE A 162 -11.35 -1.22 6.83
C ILE A 162 -11.82 -2.56 6.29
N PHE A 163 -11.67 -3.64 7.06
CA PHE A 163 -12.06 -4.98 6.61
C PHE A 163 -13.57 -5.18 6.60
N GLY A 164 -14.28 -4.65 7.60
CA GLY A 164 -15.74 -4.71 7.67
C GLY A 164 -16.41 -4.05 6.45
N THR A 165 -16.00 -2.84 6.10
CA THR A 165 -16.52 -2.15 4.90
C THR A 165 -16.09 -2.83 3.61
N ALA A 166 -14.85 -3.36 3.54
CA ALA A 166 -14.39 -4.13 2.38
C ALA A 166 -15.25 -5.37 2.15
N PHE A 167 -15.55 -6.15 3.19
CA PHE A 167 -16.43 -7.33 3.08
C PHE A 167 -17.87 -6.95 2.72
N ALA A 168 -18.42 -5.90 3.34
CA ALA A 168 -19.76 -5.42 3.02
C ALA A 168 -19.87 -4.99 1.54
N LEU A 169 -18.92 -4.18 1.06
CA LEU A 169 -18.90 -3.72 -0.32
C LEU A 169 -18.58 -4.85 -1.32
N ALA A 170 -17.77 -5.81 -0.95
CA ALA A 170 -17.47 -6.98 -1.81
C ALA A 170 -18.73 -7.74 -2.18
N TYR A 171 -19.74 -7.82 -1.30
CA TYR A 171 -21.02 -8.45 -1.59
C TYR A 171 -21.74 -7.73 -2.75
N PHE A 172 -21.80 -6.40 -2.75
CA PHE A 172 -22.44 -5.62 -3.81
C PHE A 172 -21.67 -5.68 -5.14
N PHE A 173 -20.35 -5.62 -5.07
CA PHE A 173 -19.48 -5.61 -6.25
C PHE A 173 -19.13 -7.00 -6.78
N ARG A 174 -19.59 -8.07 -6.12
CA ARG A 174 -19.29 -9.45 -6.51
C ARG A 174 -19.58 -9.74 -7.98
N LYS A 175 -20.71 -9.23 -8.51
CA LYS A 175 -21.09 -9.43 -9.93
C LYS A 175 -20.09 -8.84 -10.93
N ASN A 176 -19.26 -7.90 -10.50
CA ASN A 176 -18.24 -7.29 -11.35
C ASN A 176 -16.91 -8.06 -11.33
N TRP A 177 -16.74 -9.05 -10.43
CA TRP A 177 -15.48 -9.77 -10.23
C TRP A 177 -15.58 -11.27 -10.50
N ILE A 178 -16.75 -11.84 -10.32
CA ILE A 178 -17.12 -13.24 -10.53
C ILE A 178 -18.27 -13.29 -11.51
#